data_c0ab584daa2a0b42721e2eee69232f1a
#
_entry.id   c0ab584daa2a0b42721e2eee69232f1a
#
_cell.length_a   1.000
_cell.length_b   1.000
_cell.length_c   1.000
_cell.angle_alpha   90.00
_cell.angle_beta   90.00
_cell.angle_gamma   90.00
#
_symmetry.space_group_name_H-M   'P 1'
#
loop_
_entity.id
_entity.type
_entity.pdbx_description
1 polymer ?
#
loop_
_entity_poly.entity_id
_entity_poly.type
_entity_poly.pdbx_seq_one_letter_code
_entity_poly.pdbx_strand_id
1 'polypeptide(L)'
;MRKHFFIIVLAYLLLVGVRLASAGYSDLTLPRIIYKGGNDNARPEGLRSLLSEVARRTSIEVNREPIALKLSDPNLFKYPFIYLGGDEAFEPFADSNLKTLREYLSYGGFLFIDDNSAKS
;
A
#
# COMPACT_ATOMS: atom_id res chain seq x y z
N MET A 1 -44.37 -1.33 -34.59
CA MET A 1 -43.47 -2.38 -34.08
C MET A 1 -41.98 -1.98 -34.16
N ARG A 2 -41.47 -1.54 -35.30
CA ARG A 2 -40.02 -1.20 -35.42
C ARG A 2 -39.55 -0.06 -34.49
N LYS A 3 -40.37 0.94 -34.21
CA LYS A 3 -40.03 2.07 -33.35
C LYS A 3 -39.88 1.67 -31.87
N HIS A 4 -40.77 0.79 -31.40
CA HIS A 4 -40.72 0.32 -30.00
C HIS A 4 -39.53 -0.66 -29.76
N PHE A 5 -39.17 -1.42 -30.77
CA PHE A 5 -38.00 -2.30 -30.69
C PHE A 5 -36.71 -1.50 -30.54
N PHE A 6 -36.53 -0.39 -31.27
CA PHE A 6 -35.38 0.48 -31.17
C PHE A 6 -35.30 1.18 -29.79
N ILE A 7 -36.43 1.58 -29.22
CA ILE A 7 -36.48 2.22 -27.89
C ILE A 7 -36.09 1.21 -26.80
N ILE A 8 -36.52 -0.04 -26.90
CA ILE A 8 -36.21 -1.09 -25.93
C ILE A 8 -34.71 -1.47 -26.02
N VAL A 9 -34.15 -1.57 -27.22
CA VAL A 9 -32.72 -1.86 -27.42
C VAL A 9 -31.85 -0.70 -26.91
N LEU A 10 -32.25 0.54 -27.13
CA LEU A 10 -31.54 1.72 -26.64
C LEU A 10 -31.61 1.82 -25.11
N ALA A 11 -32.76 1.50 -24.50
CA ALA A 11 -32.92 1.45 -23.05
C ALA A 11 -32.09 0.34 -22.41
N TYR A 12 -31.97 -0.82 -23.08
CA TYR A 12 -31.13 -1.93 -22.62
C TYR A 12 -29.64 -1.61 -22.72
N LEU A 13 -29.20 -0.93 -23.78
CA LEU A 13 -27.83 -0.42 -23.94
C LEU A 13 -27.47 0.63 -22.88
N LEU A 14 -28.41 1.49 -22.50
CA LEU A 14 -28.21 2.46 -21.39
C LEU A 14 -28.16 1.77 -20.02
N LEU A 15 -28.93 0.71 -19.80
CA LEU A 15 -28.90 -0.06 -18.54
C LEU A 15 -27.64 -0.94 -18.40
N VAL A 16 -27.10 -1.45 -19.50
CA VAL A 16 -25.88 -2.28 -19.50
C VAL A 16 -24.61 -1.42 -19.47
N GLY A 17 -24.69 -0.16 -19.92
CA GLY A 17 -23.55 0.77 -20.01
C GLY A 17 -23.11 1.41 -18.69
N VAL A 18 -23.89 1.34 -17.61
CA VAL A 18 -23.54 1.90 -16.30
C VAL A 18 -23.11 0.80 -15.33
N ARG A 19 -22.21 -0.02 -15.74
CA ARG A 19 -21.21 -0.54 -14.83
C ARG A 19 -20.12 0.54 -14.75
N LEU A 20 -20.36 1.57 -13.96
CA LEU A 20 -19.30 2.34 -13.36
C LEU A 20 -18.38 1.29 -12.72
N ALA A 21 -17.26 1.01 -13.39
CA ALA A 21 -16.14 0.43 -12.71
C ALA A 21 -15.85 1.41 -11.57
N SER A 22 -16.37 1.11 -10.40
CA SER A 22 -15.76 1.57 -9.16
C SER A 22 -14.34 1.03 -9.29
N ALA A 23 -13.42 1.84 -9.80
CA ALA A 23 -12.02 1.68 -9.53
C ALA A 23 -11.99 1.63 -8.01
N GLY A 24 -11.95 0.42 -7.46
CA GLY A 24 -11.87 0.21 -6.04
C GLY A 24 -10.62 0.97 -5.63
N TYR A 25 -10.80 2.11 -5.01
CA TYR A 25 -9.75 2.69 -4.20
C TYR A 25 -9.42 1.60 -3.22
N SER A 26 -8.34 0.88 -3.47
CA SER A 26 -7.81 -0.04 -2.48
C SER A 26 -7.47 0.83 -1.28
N ASP A 27 -8.01 0.45 -0.11
CA ASP A 27 -7.70 1.13 1.14
C ASP A 27 -6.18 1.32 1.27
N LEU A 28 -5.76 2.48 1.72
CA LEU A 28 -4.36 2.73 1.99
C LEU A 28 -3.86 1.68 2.97
N THR A 29 -2.98 0.83 2.51
CA THR A 29 -2.29 -0.18 3.32
C THR A 29 -0.84 0.22 3.44
N LEU A 30 -0.30 0.15 4.65
CA LEU A 30 1.08 0.51 4.95
C LEU A 30 1.89 -0.74 5.29
N PRO A 31 2.67 -1.29 4.35
CA PRO A 31 3.57 -2.38 4.62
C PRO A 31 4.76 -1.96 5.48
N ARG A 32 5.01 -2.73 6.54
CA ARG A 32 6.23 -2.71 7.30
C ARG A 32 7.21 -3.72 6.70
N ILE A 33 8.39 -3.28 6.34
CA ILE A 33 9.42 -4.14 5.75
C ILE A 33 10.07 -5.00 6.84
N ILE A 34 10.05 -6.31 6.63
CA ILE A 34 10.73 -7.29 7.48
C ILE A 34 12.17 -7.46 6.98
N TYR A 35 13.12 -7.43 7.89
CA TYR A 35 14.53 -7.69 7.62
C TYR A 35 15.15 -8.59 8.70
N LYS A 36 16.41 -8.97 8.54
CA LYS A 36 17.14 -9.85 9.47
C LYS A 36 18.08 -9.06 10.36
N GLY A 37 18.33 -9.58 11.55
CA GLY A 37 19.39 -9.14 12.45
C GLY A 37 19.07 -7.92 13.30
N GLY A 38 17.87 -7.38 13.21
CA GLY A 38 17.43 -6.25 14.02
C GLY A 38 15.96 -6.36 14.40
N ASN A 39 15.40 -5.31 15.00
CA ASN A 39 14.01 -5.23 15.41
C ASN A 39 13.20 -4.38 14.42
N ASP A 40 12.61 -5.01 13.41
CA ASP A 40 11.80 -4.34 12.40
C ASP A 40 10.43 -3.83 12.92
N ASN A 41 10.09 -4.12 14.16
CA ASN A 41 8.83 -3.74 14.80
C ASN A 41 9.04 -3.01 16.14
N ALA A 42 9.97 -2.10 16.17
CA ALA A 42 10.34 -1.32 17.36
C ALA A 42 9.16 -0.55 17.99
N ARG A 43 8.19 -0.16 17.17
CA ARG A 43 6.98 0.55 17.62
C ARG A 43 5.71 -0.09 17.02
N PRO A 44 5.25 -1.22 17.57
CA PRO A 44 4.12 -1.97 16.99
C PRO A 44 2.83 -1.15 16.88
N GLU A 45 2.60 -0.20 17.78
CA GLU A 45 1.42 0.68 17.73
C GLU A 45 1.63 1.97 16.90
N GLY A 46 2.87 2.28 16.51
CA GLY A 46 3.19 3.52 15.79
C GLY A 46 2.48 3.62 14.45
N LEU A 47 2.54 2.57 13.64
CA LEU A 47 1.87 2.53 12.33
C LEU A 47 0.35 2.51 12.46
N ARG A 48 -0.22 1.81 13.45
CA ARG A 48 -1.67 1.84 13.72
C ARG A 48 -2.14 3.23 14.09
N SER A 49 -1.38 3.91 14.93
CA SER A 49 -1.68 5.29 15.32
C SER A 49 -1.62 6.23 14.13
N LEU A 50 -0.59 6.10 13.27
CA LEU A 50 -0.47 6.86 12.04
C LEU A 50 -1.66 6.63 11.10
N LEU A 51 -2.01 5.38 10.83
CA LEU A 51 -3.14 5.03 9.97
C LEU A 51 -4.48 5.53 10.55
N SER A 52 -4.64 5.47 11.87
CA SER A 52 -5.82 6.02 12.54
C SER A 52 -5.91 7.55 12.41
N GLU A 53 -4.78 8.27 12.47
CA GLU A 53 -4.74 9.71 12.24
C GLU A 53 -5.04 10.07 10.78
N VAL A 54 -4.54 9.30 9.82
CA VAL A 54 -4.87 9.48 8.39
C VAL A 54 -6.38 9.32 8.18
N ALA A 55 -6.98 8.24 8.70
CA ALA A 55 -8.42 8.02 8.59
C ALA A 55 -9.24 9.12 9.25
N ARG A 56 -8.77 9.67 10.37
CA ARG A 56 -9.48 10.71 11.12
C ARG A 56 -9.39 12.09 10.46
N ARG A 57 -8.26 12.40 9.82
CA ARG A 57 -7.95 13.74 9.30
C ARG A 57 -8.16 13.89 7.81
N THR A 58 -8.40 12.81 7.11
CA THR A 58 -8.57 12.81 5.65
C THR A 58 -9.78 11.98 5.24
N SER A 59 -10.15 12.07 3.97
CA SER A 59 -11.17 11.19 3.35
C SER A 59 -10.58 9.92 2.74
N ILE A 60 -9.33 9.59 3.06
CA ILE A 60 -8.66 8.39 2.54
C ILE A 60 -9.17 7.18 3.32
N GLU A 61 -9.70 6.19 2.62
CA GLU A 61 -10.00 4.89 3.20
C GLU A 61 -8.69 4.17 3.56
N VAL A 62 -8.62 3.63 4.77
CA VAL A 62 -7.38 3.11 5.35
C VAL A 62 -7.59 1.72 5.93
N ASN A 63 -6.74 0.79 5.57
CA ASN A 63 -6.59 -0.44 6.34
C ASN A 63 -5.80 -0.13 7.62
N ARG A 64 -6.46 -0.19 8.77
CA ARG A 64 -5.86 0.18 10.07
C ARG A 64 -4.83 -0.81 10.57
N GLU A 65 -4.79 -2.01 10.00
CA GLU A 65 -3.81 -3.03 10.34
C GLU A 65 -2.63 -3.00 9.35
N PRO A 66 -1.43 -2.62 9.81
CA PRO A 66 -0.24 -2.70 8.99
C PRO A 66 0.05 -4.16 8.61
N ILE A 67 0.56 -4.37 7.41
CA ILE A 67 1.01 -5.70 6.99
C ILE A 67 2.53 -5.79 7.09
N ALA A 68 3.03 -7.00 7.29
CA ALA A 68 4.46 -7.28 7.27
C ALA A 68 4.84 -7.83 5.88
N LEU A 69 5.87 -7.25 5.24
CA LEU A 69 6.25 -7.57 3.87
C LEU A 69 7.77 -7.66 3.72
N LYS A 70 8.24 -8.61 2.95
CA LYS A 70 9.67 -8.71 2.60
C LYS A 70 9.95 -7.90 1.34
N LEU A 71 11.17 -7.37 1.21
CA LEU A 71 11.60 -6.71 -0.04
C LEU A 71 11.57 -7.66 -1.25
N SER A 72 11.69 -8.98 -1.02
CA SER A 72 11.59 -10.00 -2.07
C SER A 72 10.15 -10.38 -2.45
N ASP A 73 9.14 -9.82 -1.78
CA ASP A 73 7.75 -10.15 -2.08
C ASP A 73 7.31 -9.49 -3.40
N PRO A 74 6.76 -10.26 -4.36
CA PRO A 74 6.33 -9.73 -5.65
C PRO A 74 5.19 -8.70 -5.52
N ASN A 75 4.45 -8.72 -4.40
CA ASN A 75 3.39 -7.73 -4.14
C ASN A 75 3.92 -6.37 -3.69
N LEU A 76 5.24 -6.21 -3.45
CA LEU A 76 5.83 -4.94 -3.01
C LEU A 76 5.39 -3.76 -3.89
N PHE A 77 5.36 -3.95 -5.20
CA PHE A 77 5.02 -2.92 -6.18
C PHE A 77 3.53 -2.53 -6.21
N LYS A 78 2.67 -3.25 -5.49
CA LYS A 78 1.25 -2.88 -5.31
C LYS A 78 1.06 -1.75 -4.28
N TYR A 79 2.06 -1.53 -3.45
CA TYR A 79 2.00 -0.56 -2.36
C TYR A 79 2.83 0.67 -2.70
N PRO A 80 2.22 1.85 -2.85
CA PRO A 80 2.96 3.07 -3.21
C PRO A 80 3.81 3.60 -2.07
N PHE A 81 3.57 3.15 -0.84
CA PHE A 81 4.24 3.60 0.37
C PHE A 81 4.64 2.40 1.23
N ILE A 82 5.91 2.33 1.64
CA ILE A 82 6.43 1.29 2.54
C ILE A 82 7.19 1.91 3.71
N TYR A 83 7.18 1.21 4.83
CA TYR A 83 7.83 1.63 6.08
C TYR A 83 8.96 0.67 6.46
N LEU A 84 10.10 1.25 6.79
CA LEU A 84 11.27 0.56 7.33
C LEU A 84 11.64 1.20 8.67
N GLY A 85 11.30 0.55 9.77
CA GLY A 85 11.65 1.03 11.10
C GLY A 85 12.59 0.08 11.82
N GLY A 86 13.26 0.59 12.86
CA GLY A 86 14.11 -0.22 13.72
C GLY A 86 14.71 0.58 14.85
N ASP A 87 15.17 -0.10 15.87
CA ASP A 87 15.86 0.45 17.04
C ASP A 87 17.20 -0.21 17.33
N GLU A 88 17.58 -1.20 16.51
CA GLU A 88 18.81 -1.96 16.61
C GLU A 88 19.52 -2.03 15.25
N ALA A 89 20.83 -2.27 15.28
CA ALA A 89 21.58 -2.58 14.06
C ALA A 89 21.04 -3.86 13.41
N PHE A 90 21.00 -3.90 12.09
CA PHE A 90 20.52 -5.04 11.32
C PHE A 90 21.53 -5.49 10.24
N GLU A 91 21.33 -6.70 9.73
CA GLU A 91 22.17 -7.24 8.66
C GLU A 91 22.00 -6.42 7.37
N PRO A 92 23.09 -6.18 6.61
CA PRO A 92 22.99 -5.57 5.29
C PRO A 92 22.01 -6.32 4.40
N PHE A 93 21.24 -5.59 3.62
CA PHE A 93 20.36 -6.22 2.62
C PHE A 93 21.16 -6.93 1.55
N ALA A 94 20.70 -8.11 1.15
CA ALA A 94 21.26 -8.83 0.01
C ALA A 94 21.15 -7.97 -1.28
N ASP A 95 22.07 -8.14 -2.22
CA ASP A 95 22.10 -7.38 -3.48
C ASP A 95 20.80 -7.48 -4.27
N SER A 96 20.12 -8.63 -4.25
CA SER A 96 18.83 -8.82 -4.86
C SER A 96 17.75 -7.91 -4.24
N ASN A 97 17.74 -7.76 -2.92
CA ASN A 97 16.82 -6.88 -2.21
C ASN A 97 17.13 -5.40 -2.49
N LEU A 98 18.42 -5.04 -2.57
CA LEU A 98 18.83 -3.68 -2.95
C LEU A 98 18.41 -3.34 -4.38
N LYS A 99 18.53 -4.31 -5.30
CA LYS A 99 18.04 -4.14 -6.68
C LYS A 99 16.54 -3.89 -6.70
N THR A 100 15.77 -4.74 -6.02
CA THR A 100 14.30 -4.58 -5.91
C THR A 100 13.92 -3.22 -5.33
N LEU A 101 14.61 -2.78 -4.27
CA LEU A 101 14.35 -1.48 -3.64
C LEU A 101 14.65 -0.31 -4.60
N ARG A 102 15.74 -0.37 -5.36
CA ARG A 102 16.05 0.63 -6.40
C ARG A 102 14.97 0.69 -7.46
N GLU A 103 14.51 -0.46 -7.95
CA GLU A 103 13.41 -0.55 -8.92
C GLU A 103 12.13 0.04 -8.34
N TYR A 104 11.78 -0.32 -7.12
CA TYR A 104 10.61 0.20 -6.42
C TYR A 104 10.62 1.74 -6.35
N LEU A 105 11.74 2.32 -5.92
CA LEU A 105 11.90 3.77 -5.83
C LEU A 105 11.90 4.43 -7.22
N SER A 106 12.49 3.80 -8.23
CA SER A 106 12.53 4.30 -9.60
C SER A 106 11.15 4.33 -10.25
N TYR A 107 10.25 3.44 -9.86
CA TYR A 107 8.86 3.41 -10.33
C TYR A 107 7.92 4.31 -9.52
N GLY A 108 8.46 5.15 -8.64
CA GLY A 108 7.67 6.14 -7.89
C GLY A 108 7.19 5.65 -6.55
N GLY A 109 7.69 4.52 -6.04
CA GLY A 109 7.44 4.07 -4.68
C GLY A 109 8.06 5.02 -3.65
N PHE A 110 7.46 5.11 -2.47
CA PHE A 110 7.95 5.93 -1.37
C PHE A 110 8.38 5.02 -0.20
N LEU A 111 9.62 5.21 0.27
CA LEU A 111 10.17 4.54 1.46
C LEU A 111 10.27 5.53 2.60
N PHE A 112 9.57 5.28 3.70
CA PHE A 112 9.76 5.98 4.96
C PHE A 112 10.68 5.17 5.89
N ILE A 113 11.80 5.78 6.28
CA ILE A 113 12.76 5.17 7.21
C ILE A 113 12.62 5.85 8.56
N ASP A 114 12.42 5.05 9.60
CA ASP A 114 12.24 5.51 10.99
C ASP A 114 13.30 4.85 11.90
N ASP A 115 14.34 5.60 12.19
CA ASP A 115 15.39 5.18 13.13
C ASP A 115 14.98 5.50 14.56
N ASN A 116 14.62 4.46 15.30
CA ASN A 116 14.22 4.54 16.71
C ASN A 116 15.37 4.17 17.66
N SER A 117 16.60 4.03 17.15
CA SER A 117 17.76 3.76 18.02
C SER A 117 17.95 4.92 19.01
N ALA A 118 17.98 4.58 20.30
CA ALA A 118 18.32 5.57 21.32
C ALA A 118 19.78 6.02 21.09
N LYS A 119 19.98 7.27 20.70
CA LYS A 119 21.32 7.86 20.73
C LYS A 119 21.75 7.96 22.20
N SER A 120 22.62 7.05 22.61
CA SER A 120 23.36 7.13 23.88
C SER A 120 24.36 8.28 23.85
#